data_36335d86c869ff34f4629cee83571f3d
#
_entry.id   36335d86c869ff34f4629cee83571f3d
#
_cell.length_a   1.000
_cell.length_b   1.000
_cell.length_c   1.000
_cell.angle_alpha   90.00
_cell.angle_beta   90.00
_cell.angle_gamma   90.00
#
_symmetry.space_group_name_H-M   'P 1'
#
loop_
_entity.id
_entity.type
_entity.pdbx_description
1 polymer ?
#
loop_
_entity_poly.entity_id
_entity_poly.type
_entity_poly.pdbx_seq_one_letter_code
_entity_poly.pdbx_strand_id
1 'polypeptide(L)'
;MEHKLIYKLKSDVNLGPMPSDSSALGKSKVVKEGSDITIASYSNMVNTVINATKDESLGKYSIEVIDLLTLSPLDSEKIIESVEKTKKLLVCQEAPASSSIGSTLISEVVSSRAFKALTQAPEILAGLHSPMPSAKHLETTVIPQEEDIVKKIKEMMSNE
;
A
#
# COMPACT_ATOMS: atom_id res chain seq x y z
N MET A 1 -16.95 2.68 1.53
CA MET A 1 -16.60 3.36 0.26
C MET A 1 -16.18 2.27 -0.71
N GLU A 2 -16.64 2.29 -1.96
CA GLU A 2 -16.45 1.21 -2.92
C GLU A 2 -15.72 1.74 -4.15
N HIS A 3 -14.85 0.91 -4.73
CA HIS A 3 -14.12 1.24 -5.95
C HIS A 3 -14.76 0.52 -7.15
N LYS A 4 -15.31 1.26 -8.11
CA LYS A 4 -16.08 0.69 -9.23
C LYS A 4 -15.29 -0.30 -10.10
N LEU A 5 -13.97 -0.14 -10.23
CA LEU A 5 -13.15 -1.03 -11.06
C LEU A 5 -13.04 -2.45 -10.48
N ILE A 6 -13.19 -2.62 -9.16
CA ILE A 6 -13.10 -3.94 -8.52
C ILE A 6 -14.40 -4.75 -8.57
N TYR A 7 -15.54 -4.17 -8.96
CA TYR A 7 -16.84 -4.88 -8.99
C TYR A 7 -16.85 -6.11 -9.91
N LYS A 8 -16.02 -6.14 -10.94
CA LYS A 8 -15.94 -7.25 -11.89
C LYS A 8 -14.89 -8.29 -11.51
N LEU A 9 -14.11 -8.06 -10.48
CA LEU A 9 -13.13 -9.03 -10.02
C LEU A 9 -13.85 -10.20 -9.34
N LYS A 10 -13.41 -11.39 -9.67
CA LYS A 10 -13.91 -12.64 -9.07
C LYS A 10 -12.80 -13.24 -8.23
N SER A 11 -13.14 -13.71 -7.04
CA SER A 11 -12.23 -14.47 -6.18
C SER A 11 -13.00 -15.57 -5.47
N ASP A 12 -12.30 -16.63 -5.10
CA ASP A 12 -12.87 -17.64 -4.22
C ASP A 12 -12.96 -17.07 -2.81
N VAL A 13 -14.16 -17.13 -2.24
CA VAL A 13 -14.44 -16.66 -0.89
C VAL A 13 -14.76 -17.87 -0.01
N ASN A 14 -14.02 -18.04 1.07
CA ASN A 14 -14.39 -19.00 2.09
C ASN A 14 -15.48 -18.38 2.97
N LEU A 15 -16.71 -18.87 2.81
CA LEU A 15 -17.87 -18.47 3.62
C LEU A 15 -17.90 -19.21 4.97
N GLY A 16 -16.78 -19.34 5.66
CA GLY A 16 -16.75 -19.82 7.03
C GLY A 16 -17.65 -18.99 7.96
N PRO A 17 -17.88 -19.44 9.19
CA PRO A 17 -18.72 -18.70 10.13
C PRO A 17 -18.21 -17.27 10.27
N MET A 18 -19.11 -16.30 10.03
CA MET A 18 -18.79 -14.89 10.25
C MET A 18 -18.43 -14.68 11.72
N PRO A 19 -17.35 -13.94 12.04
CA PRO A 19 -17.12 -13.54 13.41
C PRO A 19 -18.36 -12.86 13.97
N SER A 20 -18.79 -13.26 15.15
CA SER A 20 -19.98 -12.70 15.81
C SER A 20 -19.74 -11.28 16.36
N ASP A 21 -18.52 -10.80 16.26
CA ASP A 21 -18.08 -9.49 16.76
C ASP A 21 -17.31 -8.70 15.68
N SER A 22 -17.02 -7.45 16.00
CA SER A 22 -16.24 -6.55 15.14
C SER A 22 -14.73 -6.87 15.12
N SER A 23 -14.29 -8.03 15.62
CA SER A 23 -12.87 -8.40 15.71
C SER A 23 -12.14 -8.47 14.38
N ALA A 24 -12.88 -8.66 13.27
CA ALA A 24 -12.33 -8.61 11.92
C ALA A 24 -12.08 -7.20 11.39
N LEU A 25 -12.71 -6.17 11.99
CA LEU A 25 -12.49 -4.78 11.62
C LEU A 25 -11.16 -4.28 12.19
N GLY A 26 -10.49 -3.42 11.44
CA GLY A 26 -9.19 -2.89 11.85
C GLY A 26 -8.06 -3.91 11.75
N LYS A 27 -8.18 -4.91 10.88
CA LYS A 27 -7.11 -5.86 10.56
C LYS A 27 -6.69 -5.71 9.11
N SER A 28 -5.38 -5.58 8.90
CA SER A 28 -4.77 -5.62 7.58
C SER A 28 -4.31 -7.03 7.22
N LYS A 29 -4.05 -7.25 5.94
CA LYS A 29 -3.65 -8.55 5.41
C LYS A 29 -2.36 -8.44 4.63
N VAL A 30 -1.38 -9.29 4.95
CA VAL A 30 -0.22 -9.50 4.07
C VAL A 30 -0.71 -10.29 2.85
N VAL A 31 -0.65 -9.67 1.68
CA VAL A 31 -1.05 -10.29 0.40
C VAL A 31 0.15 -10.80 -0.39
N LYS A 32 1.34 -10.36 -0.05
CA LYS A 32 2.62 -10.88 -0.54
C LYS A 32 3.67 -10.72 0.56
N GLU A 33 4.34 -11.80 0.92
CA GLU A 33 5.44 -11.79 1.88
C GLU A 33 6.71 -11.21 1.26
N GLY A 34 7.53 -10.55 2.09
CA GLY A 34 8.81 -9.99 1.69
C GLY A 34 9.66 -9.54 2.88
N SER A 35 10.91 -9.14 2.61
CA SER A 35 11.91 -8.78 3.63
C SER A 35 12.66 -7.47 3.38
N ASP A 36 12.57 -6.87 2.18
CA ASP A 36 13.44 -5.75 1.81
C ASP A 36 12.71 -4.40 1.84
N ILE A 37 11.41 -4.40 1.58
CA ILE A 37 10.56 -3.21 1.60
C ILE A 37 9.12 -3.60 1.92
N THR A 38 8.44 -2.80 2.74
CA THR A 38 7.00 -2.88 2.97
C THR A 38 6.28 -1.90 2.06
N ILE A 39 5.29 -2.38 1.31
CA ILE A 39 4.36 -1.54 0.55
C ILE A 39 2.98 -1.68 1.18
N ALA A 40 2.47 -0.59 1.76
CA ALA A 40 1.11 -0.52 2.28
C ALA A 40 0.18 0.12 1.25
N SER A 41 -0.97 -0.49 1.02
CA SER A 41 -1.94 0.01 0.05
C SER A 41 -3.37 -0.42 0.41
N TYR A 42 -4.35 0.08 -0.31
CA TYR A 42 -5.76 -0.25 -0.10
C TYR A 42 -6.56 -0.16 -1.39
N SER A 43 -7.73 -0.82 -1.42
CA SER A 43 -8.67 -0.80 -2.52
C SER A 43 -8.05 -1.31 -3.85
N ASN A 44 -8.37 -0.69 -4.98
CA ASN A 44 -7.85 -1.11 -6.29
C ASN A 44 -6.32 -0.96 -6.42
N MET A 45 -5.73 0.01 -5.72
CA MET A 45 -4.28 0.23 -5.75
C MET A 45 -3.50 -1.01 -5.28
N VAL A 46 -4.06 -1.87 -4.42
CA VAL A 46 -3.45 -3.16 -4.04
C VAL A 46 -3.19 -4.02 -5.27
N ASN A 47 -4.15 -4.09 -6.20
CA ASN A 47 -4.00 -4.87 -7.44
C ASN A 47 -2.89 -4.29 -8.32
N THR A 48 -2.84 -2.97 -8.45
CA THR A 48 -1.80 -2.25 -9.21
C THR A 48 -0.41 -2.52 -8.60
N VAL A 49 -0.29 -2.47 -7.28
CA VAL A 49 0.96 -2.80 -6.55
C VAL A 49 1.36 -4.25 -6.80
N ILE A 50 0.43 -5.20 -6.64
CA ILE A 50 0.70 -6.64 -6.87
C ILE A 50 1.18 -6.87 -8.30
N ASN A 51 0.56 -6.23 -9.30
CA ASN A 51 0.99 -6.34 -10.68
C ASN A 51 2.38 -5.75 -10.89
N ALA A 52 2.64 -4.54 -10.38
CA ALA A 52 3.95 -3.91 -10.44
C ALA A 52 5.07 -4.81 -9.85
N THR A 53 4.76 -5.56 -8.76
CA THR A 53 5.76 -6.48 -8.17
C THR A 53 6.09 -7.71 -9.01
N LYS A 54 5.40 -7.94 -10.15
CA LYS A 54 5.71 -9.01 -11.10
C LYS A 54 6.73 -8.58 -12.17
N ASP A 55 7.09 -7.30 -12.22
CA ASP A 55 8.08 -6.78 -13.15
C ASP A 55 9.43 -7.47 -12.91
N GLU A 56 10.02 -8.04 -13.97
CA GLU A 56 11.26 -8.81 -13.90
C GLU A 56 12.43 -8.00 -13.31
N SER A 57 12.43 -6.70 -13.52
CA SER A 57 13.49 -5.81 -13.02
C SER A 57 13.49 -5.65 -11.49
N LEU A 58 12.40 -6.05 -10.83
CA LEU A 58 12.26 -6.11 -9.37
C LEU A 58 12.58 -7.48 -8.79
N GLY A 59 12.86 -8.49 -9.62
CA GLY A 59 13.04 -9.89 -9.20
C GLY A 59 14.14 -10.13 -8.16
N LYS A 60 15.06 -9.19 -8.00
CA LYS A 60 16.12 -9.26 -6.97
C LYS A 60 15.67 -8.77 -5.59
N TYR A 61 14.49 -8.16 -5.47
CA TYR A 61 13.98 -7.58 -4.24
C TYR A 61 12.84 -8.41 -3.66
N SER A 62 12.88 -8.63 -2.36
CA SER A 62 11.85 -9.34 -1.60
C SER A 62 10.84 -8.31 -1.05
N ILE A 63 9.78 -8.07 -1.83
CA ILE A 63 8.79 -7.02 -1.58
C ILE A 63 7.62 -7.58 -0.79
N GLU A 64 7.36 -7.02 0.40
CA GLU A 64 6.15 -7.29 1.17
C GLU A 64 5.04 -6.33 0.77
N VAL A 65 3.84 -6.85 0.52
CA VAL A 65 2.66 -6.03 0.22
C VAL A 65 1.57 -6.30 1.24
N ILE A 66 1.07 -5.22 1.84
CA ILE A 66 0.02 -5.25 2.86
C ILE A 66 -1.20 -4.49 2.36
N ASP A 67 -2.34 -5.18 2.30
CA ASP A 67 -3.65 -4.58 2.09
C ASP A 67 -4.20 -4.12 3.44
N LEU A 68 -4.47 -2.82 3.56
CA LEU A 68 -4.99 -2.22 4.79
C LEU A 68 -6.41 -2.67 5.13
N LEU A 69 -7.20 -3.12 4.14
CA LEU A 69 -8.60 -3.55 4.23
C LEU A 69 -9.52 -2.54 4.94
N THR A 70 -9.14 -2.07 6.13
CA THR A 70 -9.88 -1.11 6.94
C THR A 70 -9.04 0.14 7.18
N LEU A 71 -9.62 1.30 6.89
CA LEU A 71 -8.93 2.59 7.06
C LEU A 71 -9.31 3.28 8.39
N SER A 72 -10.41 2.85 9.02
CA SER A 72 -10.83 3.31 10.34
C SER A 72 -11.65 2.21 11.03
N PRO A 73 -11.13 1.61 12.11
CA PRO A 73 -9.81 1.81 12.68
C PRO A 73 -8.69 1.32 11.74
N LEU A 74 -7.52 1.97 11.80
CA LEU A 74 -6.33 1.60 11.01
C LEU A 74 -5.49 0.58 11.78
N ASP A 75 -5.02 -0.47 11.11
CA ASP A 75 -4.12 -1.48 11.68
C ASP A 75 -2.65 -1.06 11.52
N SER A 76 -2.27 0.02 12.19
CA SER A 76 -0.89 0.53 12.14
C SER A 76 0.11 -0.42 12.78
N GLU A 77 -0.31 -1.21 13.77
CA GLU A 77 0.59 -2.17 14.43
C GLU A 77 1.14 -3.20 13.45
N LYS A 78 0.30 -3.71 12.54
CA LYS A 78 0.74 -4.64 11.50
C LYS A 78 1.79 -4.02 10.56
N ILE A 79 1.66 -2.75 10.24
CA ILE A 79 2.64 -2.04 9.41
C ILE A 79 3.92 -1.76 10.20
N ILE A 80 3.81 -1.41 11.49
CA ILE A 80 4.96 -1.23 12.37
C ILE A 80 5.80 -2.51 12.44
N GLU A 81 5.17 -3.67 12.70
CA GLU A 81 5.85 -4.99 12.70
C GLU A 81 6.56 -5.28 11.37
N SER A 82 5.88 -5.00 10.26
CA SER A 82 6.44 -5.21 8.93
C SER A 82 7.66 -4.29 8.68
N VAL A 83 7.57 -3.01 9.04
CA VAL A 83 8.67 -2.05 8.89
C VAL A 83 9.86 -2.39 9.78
N GLU A 84 9.65 -2.93 10.97
CA GLU A 84 10.76 -3.42 11.80
C GLU A 84 11.56 -4.53 11.10
N LYS A 85 10.89 -5.36 10.30
CA LYS A 85 11.51 -6.43 9.50
C LYS A 85 12.18 -5.86 8.23
N THR A 86 11.45 -5.08 7.44
CA THR A 86 11.85 -4.66 6.09
C THR A 86 12.67 -3.38 6.05
N LYS A 87 12.59 -2.55 7.10
CA LYS A 87 13.33 -1.29 7.32
C LYS A 87 13.00 -0.16 6.33
N LYS A 88 12.08 -0.39 5.41
CA LYS A 88 11.66 0.59 4.38
C LYS A 88 10.14 0.54 4.23
N LEU A 89 9.51 1.71 4.09
CA LEU A 89 8.07 1.83 3.90
C LEU A 89 7.75 2.71 2.68
N LEU A 90 6.96 2.16 1.78
CA LEU A 90 6.28 2.87 0.70
C LEU A 90 4.77 2.75 0.91
N VAL A 91 4.04 3.86 0.89
CA VAL A 91 2.58 3.84 0.85
C VAL A 91 2.13 4.19 -0.56
N CYS A 92 1.32 3.32 -1.18
CA CYS A 92 0.75 3.57 -2.52
C CYS A 92 -0.74 3.83 -2.39
N GLN A 93 -1.22 4.97 -2.93
CA GLN A 93 -2.63 5.35 -2.85
C GLN A 93 -3.07 6.19 -4.05
N GLU A 94 -4.36 6.14 -4.40
CA GLU A 94 -4.96 6.97 -5.45
C GLU A 94 -5.24 8.39 -4.98
N ALA A 95 -5.55 8.56 -3.69
CA ALA A 95 -5.80 9.88 -3.10
C ALA A 95 -4.52 10.72 -3.07
N PRO A 96 -4.63 12.07 -3.14
CA PRO A 96 -3.49 12.97 -2.92
C PRO A 96 -2.80 12.71 -1.58
N ALA A 97 -1.51 13.02 -1.47
CA ALA A 97 -0.74 12.76 -0.25
C ALA A 97 -1.20 13.62 0.95
N SER A 98 -1.66 14.84 0.69
CA SER A 98 -2.10 15.76 1.75
C SER A 98 -3.35 15.25 2.48
N SER A 99 -3.31 15.27 3.82
CA SER A 99 -4.42 14.83 4.69
C SER A 99 -4.96 13.44 4.36
N SER A 100 -4.08 12.53 3.99
CA SER A 100 -4.43 11.18 3.54
C SER A 100 -4.16 10.12 4.60
N ILE A 101 -4.71 8.93 4.37
CA ILE A 101 -4.40 7.74 5.18
C ILE A 101 -2.89 7.43 5.12
N GLY A 102 -2.24 7.60 3.97
CA GLY A 102 -0.81 7.39 3.85
C GLY A 102 -0.01 8.32 4.76
N SER A 103 -0.38 9.61 4.84
CA SER A 103 0.26 10.57 5.77
C SER A 103 0.04 10.19 7.23
N THR A 104 -1.17 9.75 7.58
CA THR A 104 -1.49 9.26 8.94
C THR A 104 -0.64 8.03 9.28
N LEU A 105 -0.60 7.05 8.39
CA LEU A 105 0.16 5.82 8.58
C LEU A 105 1.66 6.10 8.77
N ILE A 106 2.24 6.96 7.93
CA ILE A 106 3.65 7.37 8.08
C ILE A 106 3.87 8.05 9.43
N SER A 107 2.98 8.95 9.84
CA SER A 107 3.07 9.62 11.14
C SER A 107 3.08 8.61 12.31
N GLU A 108 2.22 7.60 12.25
CA GLU A 108 2.16 6.55 13.27
C GLU A 108 3.43 5.69 13.28
N VAL A 109 3.93 5.28 12.10
CA VAL A 109 5.19 4.51 11.99
C VAL A 109 6.38 5.30 12.52
N VAL A 110 6.53 6.56 12.13
CA VAL A 110 7.64 7.42 12.56
C VAL A 110 7.55 7.74 14.07
N SER A 111 6.36 7.79 14.64
CA SER A 111 6.14 8.00 16.08
C SER A 111 6.25 6.70 16.89
N SER A 112 6.47 5.56 16.25
CA SER A 112 6.52 4.24 16.87
C SER A 112 7.96 3.74 17.08
N ARG A 113 8.06 2.51 17.60
CA ARG A 113 9.34 1.79 17.73
C ARG A 113 10.00 1.50 16.38
N ALA A 114 9.22 1.38 15.30
CA ALA A 114 9.74 1.12 13.94
C ALA A 114 10.61 2.26 13.40
N PHE A 115 10.51 3.49 13.94
CA PHE A 115 11.36 4.60 13.54
C PHE A 115 12.86 4.28 13.62
N LYS A 116 13.27 3.55 14.65
CA LYS A 116 14.68 3.16 14.84
C LYS A 116 15.16 2.10 13.87
N ALA A 117 14.24 1.37 13.24
CA ALA A 117 14.55 0.35 12.25
C ALA A 117 14.65 0.91 10.83
N LEU A 118 14.03 2.08 10.57
CA LEU A 118 14.05 2.69 9.24
C LEU A 118 15.48 3.04 8.80
N THR A 119 15.82 2.64 7.58
CA THR A 119 17.11 2.99 6.94
C THR A 119 17.01 4.24 6.07
N GLN A 120 15.79 4.67 5.75
CA GLN A 120 15.48 5.89 5.00
C GLN A 120 14.11 6.42 5.38
N ALA A 121 13.79 7.65 4.97
CA ALA A 121 12.48 8.23 5.19
C ALA A 121 11.39 7.38 4.50
N PRO A 122 10.25 7.11 5.16
CA PRO A 122 9.08 6.55 4.50
C PRO A 122 8.57 7.47 3.39
N GLU A 123 8.08 6.88 2.29
CA GLU A 123 7.58 7.64 1.15
C GLU A 123 6.11 7.33 0.83
N ILE A 124 5.44 8.28 0.19
CA ILE A 124 4.09 8.11 -0.35
C ILE A 124 4.14 8.30 -1.86
N LEU A 125 3.70 7.29 -2.59
CA LEU A 125 3.35 7.41 -4.00
C LEU A 125 1.83 7.60 -4.09
N ALA A 126 1.42 8.81 -4.42
CA ALA A 126 0.03 9.27 -4.34
C ALA A 126 -0.45 9.85 -5.65
N GLY A 127 -1.77 9.92 -5.80
CA GLY A 127 -2.37 10.68 -6.90
C GLY A 127 -2.03 12.17 -6.81
N LEU A 128 -2.10 12.83 -7.95
CA LEU A 128 -1.87 14.27 -8.03
C LEU A 128 -2.95 15.03 -7.24
N HIS A 129 -2.57 16.16 -6.66
CA HIS A 129 -3.51 17.08 -6.01
C HIS A 129 -4.26 17.88 -7.06
N SER A 130 -5.15 17.21 -7.79
CA SER A 130 -5.92 17.77 -8.91
C SER A 130 -7.32 17.16 -8.91
N PRO A 131 -8.35 17.89 -9.37
CA PRO A 131 -9.64 17.29 -9.67
C PRO A 131 -9.49 16.14 -10.67
N MET A 132 -10.23 15.04 -10.46
CA MET A 132 -10.20 13.89 -11.34
C MET A 132 -10.78 14.26 -12.71
N PRO A 133 -10.02 14.12 -13.80
CA PRO A 133 -10.51 14.42 -15.14
C PRO A 133 -11.52 13.37 -15.60
N SER A 134 -12.51 13.78 -16.39
CA SER A 134 -13.53 12.86 -16.94
C SER A 134 -13.01 12.00 -18.10
N ALA A 135 -11.93 12.41 -18.75
CA ALA A 135 -11.35 11.68 -19.87
C ALA A 135 -10.40 10.59 -19.37
N LYS A 136 -10.67 9.33 -19.73
CA LYS A 136 -9.94 8.15 -19.24
C LYS A 136 -8.40 8.27 -19.41
N HIS A 137 -7.95 8.79 -20.54
CA HIS A 137 -6.51 8.96 -20.80
C HIS A 137 -5.83 10.02 -19.90
N LEU A 138 -6.61 10.96 -19.34
CA LEU A 138 -6.10 11.92 -18.36
C LEU A 138 -6.17 11.36 -16.94
N GLU A 139 -7.14 10.49 -16.64
CA GLU A 139 -7.25 9.82 -15.35
C GLU A 139 -5.97 9.04 -15.02
N THR A 140 -5.42 8.32 -16.01
CA THR A 140 -4.16 7.56 -15.85
C THR A 140 -2.94 8.44 -15.55
N THR A 141 -2.99 9.73 -15.86
CA THR A 141 -1.90 10.67 -15.51
C THR A 141 -2.01 11.21 -14.08
N VAL A 142 -3.18 11.07 -13.45
CA VAL A 142 -3.44 11.57 -12.09
C VAL A 142 -3.20 10.50 -11.04
N ILE A 143 -3.49 9.24 -11.36
CA ILE A 143 -3.37 8.10 -10.44
C ILE A 143 -2.06 7.35 -10.72
N PRO A 144 -1.29 6.94 -9.69
CA PRO A 144 -0.09 6.14 -9.89
C PRO A 144 -0.36 4.85 -10.67
N GLN A 145 0.48 4.57 -11.65
CA GLN A 145 0.42 3.37 -12.50
C GLN A 145 1.50 2.36 -12.07
N GLU A 146 1.45 1.15 -12.63
CA GLU A 146 2.42 0.07 -12.33
C GLU A 146 3.86 0.52 -12.56
N GLU A 147 4.13 1.28 -13.64
CA GLU A 147 5.45 1.81 -13.99
C GLU A 147 5.98 2.81 -12.96
N ASP A 148 5.09 3.67 -12.40
CA ASP A 148 5.46 4.62 -11.35
C ASP A 148 5.85 3.89 -10.07
N ILE A 149 5.14 2.81 -9.74
CA ILE A 149 5.43 1.96 -8.57
C ILE A 149 6.78 1.26 -8.76
N VAL A 150 7.03 0.65 -9.92
CA VAL A 150 8.30 0.00 -10.24
C VAL A 150 9.46 0.98 -10.13
N LYS A 151 9.30 2.17 -10.69
CA LYS A 151 10.30 3.24 -10.62
C LYS A 151 10.57 3.64 -9.17
N LYS A 152 9.52 3.87 -8.38
CA LYS A 152 9.63 4.29 -6.98
C LYS A 152 10.31 3.23 -6.12
N ILE A 153 9.97 1.95 -6.31
CA ILE A 153 10.66 0.86 -5.62
C ILE A 153 12.16 0.86 -5.94
N LYS A 154 12.54 0.98 -7.22
CA LYS A 154 13.95 1.02 -7.63
C LYS A 154 14.69 2.20 -7.01
N GLU A 155 14.08 3.38 -6.97
CA GLU A 155 14.65 4.57 -6.32
C GLU A 155 14.94 4.29 -4.85
N MET A 156 13.96 3.76 -4.12
CA MET A 156 14.09 3.45 -2.70
C MET A 156 15.09 2.33 -2.41
N MET A 157 15.29 1.39 -3.36
CA MET A 157 16.21 0.27 -3.19
C MET A 157 17.64 0.58 -3.66
N SER A 158 17.87 1.66 -4.41
CA SER A 158 19.19 2.08 -4.87
C SER A 158 19.88 3.10 -3.96
N ASN A 159 19.17 3.63 -2.96
CA ASN A 159 19.72 4.59 -1.98
C ASN A 159 20.39 3.90 -0.77
N GLU A 160 21.07 2.77 -1.00
CA GLU A 160 21.89 2.07 0.01
C GLU A 160 23.32 2.59 0.05
#